data_48c8fd441b92fb43911faedc4bb703c2
#
_entry.id   48c8fd441b92fb43911faedc4bb703c2
#
_cell.length_a   1.000
_cell.length_b   1.000
_cell.length_c   1.000
_cell.angle_alpha   90.00
_cell.angle_beta   90.00
_cell.angle_gamma   90.00
#
_symmetry.space_group_name_H-M   'P 1'
#
loop_
_entity.id
_entity.type
_entity.pdbx_description
1 polymer ?
#
loop_
_entity_poly.entity_id
_entity_poly.type
_entity_poly.pdbx_seq_one_letter_code
_entity_poly.pdbx_strand_id
1 'polypeptide(L)'
;MNYARQQDKPFRLMMAFGAAMVVLTLAGSAVPAQAQTYKVLYEFPINGPAPQWPGGPLAQGRNGDLYGWSYEGGTNNDGSMWKTTPSGSVHVVYSFNSNNGPDCQNGMTLGTDGNFYGTALTSCTGAGYVFKLTPGGTLTVLHAFTGTPDGSGPGPLVQYTDGNFYGVTNKGGANNYGTVFKITPAGTLTILYSFDDTNNFANPTYGLTVGNDGNFYGTQADGGAANTGSVFKITPAGVVTVLHEFTSNPDGADPVSGVILGKDGNFYGDTEGGGEYGYGTLFKMTPSGKLTILYSFNSSTDYATNPTAPLLQATDGNFYGVLISRFQDLFRFTPSGRLTVLEKFILPGGVLPYWPLIQETNGMLYGLLQQGGTVNGGELFSLHIGAKPFVSLVSASGKEGANIGILGQGFSSSSVVEFGGVQATSIKLTGKTFISAAVPAGALTGSVTVTTGSTILTSIQTFKVKPTLASFKPSSGPVGTPVTITGTGLTQTTKVTFGGVAATTFKVNTDSQVTANVPTGAVTGKVVIKTKGGSAASKTDFTVTQ
;
A
#
# COMPACT_ATOMS: atom_id res chain seq x y z
N MET A 1 -13.67 -82.11 -18.37
CA MET A 1 -14.02 -82.35 -19.78
C MET A 1 -13.54 -81.13 -20.51
N ASN A 2 -12.30 -81.10 -21.06
CA ASN A 2 -11.93 -81.47 -22.43
C ASN A 2 -12.76 -80.67 -23.45
N TYR A 3 -12.22 -79.81 -24.35
CA TYR A 3 -11.18 -79.89 -25.37
C TYR A 3 -11.07 -78.41 -25.91
N ALA A 4 -10.00 -77.74 -26.11
CA ALA A 4 -8.85 -77.90 -26.99
C ALA A 4 -9.08 -77.56 -28.48
N ARG A 5 -8.24 -76.67 -29.00
CA ARG A 5 -7.66 -76.50 -30.36
C ARG A 5 -8.59 -75.87 -31.43
N GLN A 6 -8.09 -75.09 -32.40
CA GLN A 6 -6.83 -74.92 -33.10
C GLN A 6 -6.95 -73.68 -34.03
N GLN A 7 -5.95 -72.93 -34.17
CA GLN A 7 -5.21 -72.38 -35.33
C GLN A 7 -5.97 -72.19 -36.65
N ASP A 8 -5.82 -71.05 -37.31
CA ASP A 8 -4.90 -70.86 -38.44
C ASP A 8 -4.98 -69.43 -39.00
N LYS A 9 -3.77 -68.87 -39.33
CA LYS A 9 -3.52 -67.67 -40.19
C LYS A 9 -3.72 -68.11 -41.67
N PRO A 10 -3.74 -67.18 -42.69
CA PRO A 10 -2.71 -66.21 -42.99
C PRO A 10 -3.10 -64.94 -43.80
N PHE A 11 -2.18 -63.94 -43.75
CA PHE A 11 -1.61 -63.09 -44.81
C PHE A 11 -2.49 -62.25 -45.76
N ARG A 12 -2.23 -60.94 -45.82
CA ARG A 12 -1.65 -60.03 -46.85
C ARG A 12 -2.04 -58.59 -46.60
N LEU A 13 -1.09 -57.73 -46.37
CA LEU A 13 -0.23 -56.90 -47.20
C LEU A 13 -0.84 -55.54 -47.64
N MET A 14 -0.14 -54.50 -47.24
CA MET A 14 0.01 -53.13 -47.83
C MET A 14 -1.12 -52.12 -47.64
N MET A 15 -0.89 -51.01 -46.93
CA MET A 15 -0.24 -49.80 -47.46
C MET A 15 0.15 -48.83 -46.37
N ALA A 16 1.39 -48.36 -46.44
CA ALA A 16 1.94 -47.29 -45.61
C ALA A 16 1.35 -45.94 -46.01
N PHE A 17 0.82 -45.20 -45.04
CA PHE A 17 0.83 -43.75 -45.09
C PHE A 17 1.44 -43.25 -43.80
N GLY A 18 2.64 -42.73 -43.90
CA GLY A 18 3.37 -42.08 -42.83
C GLY A 18 2.70 -40.79 -42.42
N ALA A 19 2.13 -40.76 -41.24
CA ALA A 19 1.85 -39.50 -40.53
C ALA A 19 3.03 -39.28 -39.57
N ALA A 20 3.97 -38.42 -39.96
CA ALA A 20 4.98 -37.94 -39.06
C ALA A 20 4.31 -37.08 -37.99
N MET A 21 4.13 -37.65 -36.79
CA MET A 21 3.69 -36.95 -35.61
C MET A 21 4.90 -36.11 -35.12
N VAL A 22 4.93 -34.83 -35.50
CA VAL A 22 5.88 -33.85 -34.90
C VAL A 22 5.44 -33.66 -33.46
N VAL A 23 6.05 -34.36 -32.53
CA VAL A 23 5.97 -34.08 -31.11
C VAL A 23 6.80 -32.82 -30.88
N LEU A 24 6.14 -31.65 -30.91
CA LEU A 24 6.71 -30.41 -30.40
C LEU A 24 6.83 -30.58 -28.87
N THR A 25 7.96 -31.01 -28.39
CA THR A 25 8.33 -30.86 -27.00
C THR A 25 8.53 -29.36 -26.75
N LEU A 26 7.49 -28.69 -26.28
CA LEU A 26 7.62 -27.45 -25.53
C LEU A 26 8.41 -27.80 -24.27
N ALA A 27 9.75 -27.70 -24.38
CA ALA A 27 10.61 -27.55 -23.24
C ALA A 27 10.31 -26.17 -22.64
N GLY A 28 9.20 -26.06 -21.92
CA GLY A 28 9.03 -25.00 -20.96
C GLY A 28 10.18 -25.14 -20.01
N SER A 29 11.15 -24.22 -20.06
CA SER A 29 12.13 -24.04 -19.00
C SER A 29 11.35 -23.84 -17.72
N ALA A 30 11.13 -24.91 -16.96
CA ALA A 30 10.72 -24.81 -15.58
C ALA A 30 11.87 -24.05 -14.90
N VAL A 31 11.69 -22.75 -14.72
CA VAL A 31 12.51 -21.98 -13.79
C VAL A 31 12.40 -22.76 -12.48
N PRO A 32 13.50 -23.30 -11.93
CA PRO A 32 13.43 -24.01 -10.67
C PRO A 32 12.76 -23.07 -9.69
N ALA A 33 11.69 -23.52 -9.05
CA ALA A 33 11.07 -22.78 -7.97
C ALA A 33 12.18 -22.54 -6.95
N GLN A 34 12.72 -21.32 -6.91
CA GLN A 34 13.71 -20.95 -5.92
C GLN A 34 13.06 -21.22 -4.58
N ALA A 35 13.61 -22.15 -3.81
CA ALA A 35 13.09 -22.51 -2.52
C ALA A 35 13.03 -21.24 -1.68
N GLN A 36 11.83 -20.88 -1.24
CA GLN A 36 11.64 -19.75 -0.33
C GLN A 36 12.40 -20.09 0.95
N THR A 37 13.29 -19.20 1.35
CA THR A 37 14.14 -19.43 2.51
C THR A 37 13.75 -18.46 3.61
N TYR A 38 13.15 -19.01 4.67
CA TYR A 38 12.92 -18.31 5.94
C TYR A 38 14.22 -18.25 6.72
N LYS A 39 14.51 -17.11 7.35
CA LYS A 39 15.70 -16.93 8.19
C LYS A 39 15.38 -15.99 9.34
N VAL A 40 15.63 -16.44 10.57
CA VAL A 40 15.69 -15.57 11.75
C VAL A 40 16.95 -14.72 11.65
N LEU A 41 16.78 -13.41 11.76
CA LEU A 41 17.87 -12.43 11.70
C LEU A 41 18.27 -11.95 13.09
N TYR A 42 17.31 -11.84 14.01
CA TYR A 42 17.53 -11.40 15.38
C TYR A 42 16.46 -11.99 16.30
N GLU A 43 16.90 -12.53 17.42
CA GLU A 43 16.04 -12.93 18.54
C GLU A 43 16.07 -11.85 19.60
N PHE A 44 14.90 -11.33 19.93
CA PHE A 44 14.78 -10.28 20.95
C PHE A 44 14.95 -10.88 22.35
N PRO A 45 15.72 -10.23 23.23
CA PRO A 45 15.86 -10.68 24.63
C PRO A 45 14.58 -10.37 25.42
N ILE A 46 14.49 -10.93 26.64
CA ILE A 46 13.42 -10.65 27.60
C ILE A 46 13.88 -9.81 28.80
N ASN A 47 15.14 -9.37 28.80
CA ASN A 47 15.73 -8.57 29.86
C ASN A 47 16.76 -7.58 29.31
N GLY A 48 16.95 -6.48 30.03
CA GLY A 48 17.97 -5.48 29.72
C GLY A 48 17.46 -4.35 28.84
N PRO A 49 18.35 -3.45 28.39
CA PRO A 49 17.96 -2.26 27.64
C PRO A 49 17.75 -2.48 26.14
N ALA A 50 18.01 -3.69 25.63
CA ALA A 50 17.71 -4.01 24.23
C ALA A 50 16.19 -4.04 24.00
N PRO A 51 15.71 -3.83 22.74
CA PRO A 51 14.29 -3.94 22.44
C PRO A 51 13.75 -5.33 22.81
N GLN A 52 12.54 -5.39 23.35
CA GLN A 52 11.88 -6.62 23.77
C GLN A 52 10.44 -6.61 23.27
N TRP A 53 9.94 -7.78 22.86
CA TRP A 53 8.60 -7.95 22.34
C TRP A 53 8.30 -6.94 21.20
N PRO A 54 8.88 -7.17 20.01
CA PRO A 54 8.75 -6.24 18.91
C PRO A 54 7.32 -6.15 18.42
N GLY A 55 6.93 -4.96 17.97
CA GLY A 55 5.60 -4.67 17.46
C GLY A 55 5.61 -3.77 16.24
N GLY A 56 4.45 -3.70 15.59
CA GLY A 56 4.15 -2.81 14.48
C GLY A 56 4.70 -3.22 13.12
N PRO A 57 4.16 -2.65 12.04
CA PRO A 57 4.78 -2.78 10.75
C PRO A 57 6.14 -2.09 10.74
N LEU A 58 7.11 -2.73 10.09
CA LEU A 58 8.41 -2.13 9.84
C LEU A 58 8.30 -1.03 8.78
N ALA A 59 9.17 -0.02 8.86
CA ALA A 59 9.31 1.02 7.85
C ALA A 59 10.75 1.09 7.34
N GLN A 60 10.94 1.14 6.01
CA GLN A 60 12.26 1.33 5.42
C GLN A 60 12.68 2.79 5.46
N GLY A 61 13.85 3.07 6.01
CA GLY A 61 14.46 4.40 6.03
C GLY A 61 15.27 4.71 4.77
N ARG A 62 15.66 5.98 4.62
CA ARG A 62 16.51 6.43 3.50
C ARG A 62 17.91 5.82 3.50
N ASN A 63 18.39 5.38 4.65
CA ASN A 63 19.68 4.69 4.82
C ASN A 63 19.63 3.18 4.49
N GLY A 64 18.45 2.64 4.15
CA GLY A 64 18.24 1.23 3.90
C GLY A 64 17.97 0.41 5.16
N ASP A 65 18.08 1.00 6.37
CA ASP A 65 17.70 0.31 7.60
C ASP A 65 16.18 0.18 7.70
N LEU A 66 15.71 -0.86 8.37
CA LEU A 66 14.33 -1.04 8.76
C LEU A 66 14.13 -0.49 10.18
N TYR A 67 13.04 0.24 10.39
CA TYR A 67 12.68 0.83 11.67
C TYR A 67 11.44 0.14 12.22
N GLY A 68 11.47 -0.19 13.50
CA GLY A 68 10.39 -0.81 14.26
C GLY A 68 10.31 -0.26 15.67
N TRP A 69 9.42 -0.82 16.44
CA TRP A 69 9.26 -0.48 17.86
C TRP A 69 9.11 -1.75 18.70
N SER A 70 9.21 -1.62 20.02
CA SER A 70 9.07 -2.72 20.98
C SER A 70 8.27 -2.28 22.19
N TYR A 71 7.52 -3.21 22.78
CA TYR A 71 6.69 -2.97 23.97
C TYR A 71 7.54 -2.68 25.19
N GLU A 72 8.65 -3.37 25.34
CA GLU A 72 9.58 -3.26 26.45
C GLU A 72 11.00 -3.03 25.97
N GLY A 73 11.95 -2.89 26.89
CA GLY A 73 13.33 -2.51 26.64
C GLY A 73 13.51 -1.00 26.59
N GLY A 74 14.64 -0.53 26.06
CA GLY A 74 15.09 0.84 26.23
C GLY A 74 15.66 1.09 27.63
N THR A 75 16.07 2.33 27.91
CA THR A 75 16.73 2.68 29.18
C THR A 75 15.79 2.63 30.38
N ASN A 76 14.48 2.78 30.18
CA ASN A 76 13.47 2.82 31.24
C ASN A 76 12.61 1.56 31.29
N ASN A 77 12.82 0.62 30.38
CA ASN A 77 11.98 -0.55 30.14
C ASN A 77 10.51 -0.23 29.77
N ASP A 78 10.26 0.99 29.30
CA ASP A 78 8.95 1.48 28.83
C ASP A 78 8.83 1.37 27.31
N GLY A 79 9.63 0.48 26.68
CA GLY A 79 9.69 0.27 25.24
C GLY A 79 10.66 1.16 24.51
N SER A 80 10.84 0.88 23.22
CA SER A 80 11.78 1.61 22.40
C SER A 80 11.37 1.67 20.93
N MET A 81 11.84 2.72 20.24
CA MET A 81 12.00 2.70 18.79
C MET A 81 13.39 2.18 18.47
N TRP A 82 13.49 1.28 17.54
CA TRP A 82 14.74 0.67 17.12
C TRP A 82 14.86 0.64 15.61
N LYS A 83 16.06 0.43 15.14
CA LYS A 83 16.36 0.19 13.73
C LYS A 83 17.23 -1.04 13.58
N THR A 84 17.17 -1.64 12.40
CA THR A 84 18.00 -2.77 12.04
C THR A 84 18.53 -2.64 10.63
N THR A 85 19.75 -3.08 10.41
CA THR A 85 20.21 -3.32 9.04
C THR A 85 19.47 -4.52 8.44
N PRO A 86 19.41 -4.66 7.11
CA PRO A 86 18.84 -5.85 6.47
C PRO A 86 19.51 -7.19 6.88
N SER A 87 20.67 -7.14 7.51
CA SER A 87 21.40 -8.31 8.05
C SER A 87 21.05 -8.64 9.50
N GLY A 88 20.25 -7.83 10.20
CA GLY A 88 19.78 -8.11 11.56
C GLY A 88 20.54 -7.40 12.68
N SER A 89 21.36 -6.37 12.40
CA SER A 89 22.01 -5.57 13.46
C SER A 89 21.02 -4.56 14.05
N VAL A 90 20.49 -4.87 15.23
CA VAL A 90 19.45 -4.08 15.91
C VAL A 90 20.06 -3.04 16.85
N HIS A 91 19.56 -1.80 16.79
CA HIS A 91 20.01 -0.67 17.64
C HIS A 91 18.80 0.16 18.10
N VAL A 92 18.77 0.51 19.38
CA VAL A 92 17.78 1.45 19.92
C VAL A 92 18.05 2.85 19.35
N VAL A 93 17.00 3.50 18.85
CA VAL A 93 17.02 4.86 18.31
C VAL A 93 16.42 5.83 19.34
N TYR A 94 15.35 5.40 20.04
CA TYR A 94 14.68 6.19 21.07
C TYR A 94 14.16 5.26 22.15
N SER A 95 14.36 5.64 23.43
CA SER A 95 13.79 4.93 24.59
C SER A 95 12.63 5.75 25.15
N PHE A 96 11.49 5.11 25.29
CA PHE A 96 10.32 5.72 25.90
C PHE A 96 10.46 5.85 27.42
N ASN A 97 9.56 6.59 28.01
CA ASN A 97 9.40 6.72 29.46
C ASN A 97 7.91 6.75 29.82
N SER A 98 7.59 6.68 31.10
CA SER A 98 6.22 6.62 31.62
C SER A 98 5.29 7.78 31.19
N ASN A 99 5.84 8.90 30.69
CA ASN A 99 5.06 10.04 30.22
C ASN A 99 4.72 9.97 28.73
N ASN A 100 5.49 9.19 27.95
CA ASN A 100 5.31 9.03 26.52
C ASN A 100 5.50 7.59 26.07
N GLY A 101 5.33 6.64 27.01
CA GLY A 101 5.55 5.22 26.77
C GLY A 101 4.58 4.64 25.75
N PRO A 102 5.03 3.66 24.98
CA PRO A 102 4.26 3.05 23.94
C PRO A 102 3.64 1.77 24.44
N ASP A 103 2.55 1.83 25.14
CA ASP A 103 1.89 0.57 25.37
C ASP A 103 1.28 -0.04 24.10
N CYS A 104 1.03 0.77 23.06
CA CYS A 104 0.54 0.26 21.78
C CYS A 104 0.84 1.25 20.65
N GLN A 105 1.67 0.87 19.67
CA GLN A 105 1.94 1.66 18.47
C GLN A 105 1.38 0.99 17.23
N ASN A 106 0.90 1.81 16.28
CA ASN A 106 0.26 1.34 15.06
C ASN A 106 1.13 1.51 13.80
N GLY A 107 2.46 1.55 13.99
CA GLY A 107 3.41 1.64 12.89
C GLY A 107 3.86 3.05 12.52
N MET A 108 4.83 3.09 11.62
CA MET A 108 5.45 4.31 11.13
C MET A 108 5.43 4.40 9.62
N THR A 109 5.25 5.60 9.10
CA THR A 109 5.36 5.92 7.67
C THR A 109 6.52 6.88 7.44
N LEU A 110 7.40 6.55 6.48
CA LEU A 110 8.47 7.46 6.06
C LEU A 110 7.88 8.65 5.32
N GLY A 111 8.09 9.85 5.86
CA GLY A 111 7.67 11.09 5.23
C GLY A 111 8.59 11.56 4.11
N THR A 112 8.06 12.40 3.24
CA THR A 112 8.82 13.02 2.14
C THR A 112 9.95 13.92 2.60
N ASP A 113 9.94 14.36 3.87
CA ASP A 113 11.03 15.09 4.54
C ASP A 113 12.14 14.18 5.10
N GLY A 114 11.90 12.86 5.17
CA GLY A 114 12.83 11.85 5.67
C GLY A 114 12.70 11.53 7.15
N ASN A 115 11.72 12.13 7.83
CA ASN A 115 11.33 11.74 9.18
C ASN A 115 10.27 10.64 9.10
N PHE A 116 10.09 9.91 10.21
CA PHE A 116 9.01 8.95 10.36
C PHE A 116 7.84 9.60 11.09
N TYR A 117 6.64 9.24 10.68
CA TYR A 117 5.39 9.69 11.28
C TYR A 117 4.58 8.46 11.70
N GLY A 118 4.09 8.47 12.90
CA GLY A 118 3.35 7.34 13.45
C GLY A 118 2.35 7.77 14.50
N THR A 119 1.64 6.78 15.00
CA THR A 119 0.64 6.93 16.05
C THR A 119 0.94 5.99 17.20
N ALA A 120 0.58 6.39 18.39
CA ALA A 120 0.73 5.59 19.60
C ALA A 120 -0.44 5.80 20.53
N LEU A 121 -0.72 4.79 21.36
CA LEU A 121 -1.65 4.89 22.49
C LEU A 121 -0.84 5.14 23.75
N THR A 122 -1.31 6.01 24.61
CA THR A 122 -0.81 6.09 25.99
C THR A 122 -1.50 5.01 26.82
N SER A 123 -0.74 4.08 27.38
CA SER A 123 -1.25 2.98 28.23
C SER A 123 -2.35 2.11 27.61
N CYS A 124 -2.26 1.73 26.35
CA CYS A 124 -3.24 0.93 25.56
C CYS A 124 -4.74 1.30 25.73
N THR A 125 -5.03 2.23 26.63
CA THR A 125 -6.39 2.70 26.98
C THR A 125 -6.56 4.22 26.85
N GLY A 126 -5.44 4.96 26.68
CA GLY A 126 -5.46 6.42 26.50
C GLY A 126 -5.95 6.82 25.10
N ALA A 127 -6.25 8.10 24.93
CA ALA A 127 -6.74 8.62 23.64
C ALA A 127 -5.69 8.53 22.52
N GLY A 128 -4.40 8.46 22.87
CA GLY A 128 -3.30 8.32 21.91
C GLY A 128 -2.78 9.65 21.36
N TYR A 129 -1.76 9.56 20.52
CA TYR A 129 -1.12 10.73 19.91
C TYR A 129 -0.52 10.42 18.54
N VAL A 130 -0.30 11.47 17.75
CA VAL A 130 0.52 11.44 16.53
C VAL A 130 1.90 11.96 16.86
N PHE A 131 2.94 11.30 16.38
CA PHE A 131 4.33 11.71 16.57
C PHE A 131 5.11 11.81 15.27
N LYS A 132 6.21 12.55 15.33
CA LYS A 132 7.28 12.58 14.35
C LYS A 132 8.57 12.09 15.02
N LEU A 133 9.29 11.17 14.37
CA LEU A 133 10.60 10.67 14.78
C LEU A 133 11.63 10.97 13.71
N THR A 134 12.71 11.65 14.07
CA THR A 134 13.85 11.80 13.15
C THR A 134 14.66 10.50 13.10
N PRO A 135 15.37 10.20 11.98
CA PRO A 135 16.27 9.04 11.91
C PRO A 135 17.39 9.05 12.99
N GLY A 136 17.67 10.22 13.57
CA GLY A 136 18.64 10.42 14.66
C GLY A 136 18.06 10.23 16.07
N GLY A 137 16.76 9.87 16.20
CA GLY A 137 16.15 9.55 17.50
C GLY A 137 15.50 10.73 18.24
N THR A 138 15.19 11.83 17.57
CA THR A 138 14.38 12.89 18.19
C THR A 138 12.91 12.65 17.92
N LEU A 139 12.15 12.38 18.99
CA LEU A 139 10.70 12.23 18.95
C LEU A 139 10.01 13.55 19.30
N THR A 140 9.00 13.93 18.53
CA THR A 140 8.16 15.11 18.75
C THR A 140 6.70 14.66 18.68
N VAL A 141 5.92 14.87 19.75
CA VAL A 141 4.46 14.71 19.71
C VAL A 141 3.88 15.86 18.91
N LEU A 142 3.15 15.54 17.85
CA LEU A 142 2.53 16.51 16.96
C LEU A 142 1.12 16.87 17.42
N HIS A 143 0.37 15.88 17.91
CA HIS A 143 -0.98 16.04 18.43
C HIS A 143 -1.30 14.94 19.43
N ALA A 144 -1.85 15.30 20.57
CA ALA A 144 -2.39 14.38 21.57
C ALA A 144 -3.92 14.40 21.47
N PHE A 145 -4.53 13.25 21.21
CA PHE A 145 -5.98 13.11 21.11
C PHE A 145 -6.63 13.21 22.50
N THR A 146 -7.86 13.72 22.52
CA THR A 146 -8.63 13.95 23.77
C THR A 146 -9.92 13.11 23.88
N GLY A 147 -10.22 12.34 22.83
CA GLY A 147 -11.45 11.56 22.70
C GLY A 147 -12.56 12.33 22.01
N THR A 148 -13.17 13.28 22.67
CA THR A 148 -14.19 14.15 22.09
C THR A 148 -13.67 15.60 22.08
N PRO A 149 -13.68 16.29 20.91
CA PRO A 149 -14.30 15.88 19.65
C PRO A 149 -13.33 15.25 18.61
N ASP A 150 -12.05 15.05 18.94
CA ASP A 150 -10.99 14.80 17.95
C ASP A 150 -10.67 13.32 17.70
N GLY A 151 -11.12 12.41 18.57
CA GLY A 151 -10.92 10.98 18.42
C GLY A 151 -10.05 10.35 19.49
N SER A 152 -9.99 9.02 19.51
CA SER A 152 -9.07 8.23 20.31
C SER A 152 -8.75 6.90 19.63
N GLY A 153 -7.59 6.32 19.97
CA GLY A 153 -7.13 5.10 19.32
C GLY A 153 -6.77 5.32 17.85
N PRO A 154 -5.78 6.19 17.55
CA PRO A 154 -5.42 6.47 16.16
C PRO A 154 -4.75 5.26 15.49
N GLY A 155 -5.20 4.91 14.29
CA GLY A 155 -4.61 3.89 13.42
C GLY A 155 -3.37 4.39 12.65
N PRO A 156 -2.74 3.53 11.82
CA PRO A 156 -1.59 3.89 10.99
C PRO A 156 -1.86 5.07 10.07
N LEU A 157 -0.82 5.84 9.78
CA LEU A 157 -0.87 7.01 8.92
C LEU A 157 -0.46 6.69 7.49
N VAL A 158 -1.09 7.34 6.53
CA VAL A 158 -0.66 7.40 5.14
C VAL A 158 -0.34 8.83 4.73
N GLN A 159 0.83 9.08 4.11
CA GLN A 159 1.13 10.39 3.55
C GLN A 159 0.47 10.54 2.18
N TYR A 160 -0.27 11.63 1.99
CA TYR A 160 -0.92 11.93 0.73
C TYR A 160 -0.10 12.90 -0.12
N THR A 161 -0.55 13.08 -1.36
CA THR A 161 0.14 13.88 -2.38
C THR A 161 0.13 15.39 -2.13
N ASP A 162 -0.60 15.86 -1.11
CA ASP A 162 -0.56 17.24 -0.60
C ASP A 162 0.50 17.44 0.50
N GLY A 163 1.23 16.38 0.86
CA GLY A 163 2.25 16.36 1.89
C GLY A 163 1.74 16.13 3.31
N ASN A 164 0.41 16.12 3.52
CA ASN A 164 -0.20 15.85 4.81
C ASN A 164 -0.35 14.35 5.06
N PHE A 165 -0.56 13.99 6.31
CA PHE A 165 -0.86 12.64 6.73
C PHE A 165 -2.36 12.48 7.01
N TYR A 166 -2.88 11.32 6.70
CA TYR A 166 -4.28 10.95 6.89
C TYR A 166 -4.35 9.66 7.68
N GLY A 167 -5.30 9.60 8.59
CA GLY A 167 -5.52 8.44 9.46
C GLY A 167 -6.95 8.38 9.95
N VAL A 168 -7.23 7.34 10.72
CA VAL A 168 -8.51 7.15 11.41
C VAL A 168 -8.27 7.06 12.92
N THR A 169 -9.30 7.33 13.71
CA THR A 169 -9.36 6.93 15.11
C THR A 169 -10.50 5.95 15.29
N ASN A 170 -10.30 4.88 16.06
CA ASN A 170 -11.32 3.84 16.21
C ASN A 170 -12.45 4.23 17.17
N LYS A 171 -12.23 5.24 18.03
CA LYS A 171 -13.19 5.76 19.01
C LYS A 171 -13.11 7.28 19.09
N GLY A 172 -13.97 7.88 19.93
CA GLY A 172 -14.02 9.32 20.08
C GLY A 172 -14.68 10.01 18.87
N GLY A 173 -14.32 11.27 18.65
CA GLY A 173 -15.04 12.11 17.70
C GLY A 173 -16.35 12.66 18.28
N ALA A 174 -17.16 13.33 17.46
CA ALA A 174 -18.40 13.97 17.91
C ALA A 174 -19.41 12.97 18.51
N ASN A 175 -19.43 11.74 18.00
CA ASN A 175 -20.42 10.71 18.35
C ASN A 175 -19.83 9.46 19.03
N ASN A 176 -18.54 9.48 19.31
CA ASN A 176 -17.77 8.37 19.93
C ASN A 176 -17.63 7.10 19.07
N TYR A 177 -17.81 7.19 17.75
CA TYR A 177 -17.65 6.08 16.79
C TYR A 177 -16.39 6.20 15.93
N GLY A 178 -15.46 7.09 16.32
CA GLY A 178 -14.21 7.32 15.61
C GLY A 178 -14.28 8.44 14.59
N THR A 179 -13.14 8.73 13.98
CA THR A 179 -12.97 9.82 13.02
C THR A 179 -12.10 9.43 11.85
N VAL A 180 -12.22 10.19 10.76
CA VAL A 180 -11.14 10.32 9.75
C VAL A 180 -10.53 11.70 9.92
N PHE A 181 -9.22 11.77 10.01
CA PHE A 181 -8.49 13.01 10.21
C PHE A 181 -7.37 13.24 9.19
N LYS A 182 -7.02 14.50 9.04
CA LYS A 182 -5.81 14.97 8.35
C LYS A 182 -4.93 15.70 9.34
N ILE A 183 -3.62 15.49 9.28
CA ILE A 183 -2.65 16.21 10.07
C ILE A 183 -1.47 16.68 9.20
N THR A 184 -1.07 17.95 9.37
CA THR A 184 0.11 18.47 8.68
C THR A 184 1.40 17.95 9.33
N PRO A 185 2.56 17.96 8.63
CA PRO A 185 3.86 17.63 9.22
C PRO A 185 4.24 18.54 10.41
N ALA A 186 3.57 19.69 10.56
CA ALA A 186 3.74 20.63 11.67
C ALA A 186 2.77 20.38 12.85
N GLY A 187 1.84 19.41 12.74
CA GLY A 187 0.93 19.04 13.83
C GLY A 187 -0.46 19.68 13.79
N THR A 188 -0.83 20.42 12.72
CA THR A 188 -2.19 20.96 12.59
C THR A 188 -3.15 19.85 12.21
N LEU A 189 -4.05 19.46 13.13
CA LEU A 189 -5.09 18.47 12.93
C LEU A 189 -6.34 19.09 12.30
N THR A 190 -7.01 18.34 11.45
CA THR A 190 -8.34 18.63 10.89
C THR A 190 -9.15 17.35 10.87
N ILE A 191 -10.32 17.34 11.51
CA ILE A 191 -11.26 16.24 11.40
C ILE A 191 -12.01 16.40 10.07
N LEU A 192 -11.95 15.37 9.24
CA LEU A 192 -12.61 15.32 7.95
C LEU A 192 -14.00 14.70 8.05
N TYR A 193 -14.16 13.72 8.94
CA TYR A 193 -15.40 13.02 9.18
C TYR A 193 -15.42 12.46 10.59
N SER A 194 -16.57 12.57 11.28
CA SER A 194 -16.86 11.85 12.52
C SER A 194 -17.92 10.81 12.24
N PHE A 195 -17.60 9.56 12.50
CA PHE A 195 -18.56 8.47 12.32
C PHE A 195 -19.73 8.59 13.30
N ASP A 196 -20.88 8.06 12.91
CA ASP A 196 -22.10 8.05 13.72
C ASP A 196 -22.84 6.72 13.55
N ASP A 197 -23.71 6.40 14.49
CA ASP A 197 -24.53 5.19 14.49
C ASP A 197 -25.70 5.25 13.49
N THR A 198 -26.02 6.44 12.97
CA THR A 198 -27.24 6.63 12.17
C THR A 198 -27.17 6.01 10.77
N ASN A 199 -25.96 5.77 10.28
CA ASN A 199 -25.68 5.15 8.98
C ASN A 199 -24.96 3.80 9.10
N ASN A 200 -25.06 3.14 10.25
CA ASN A 200 -24.35 1.88 10.55
C ASN A 200 -22.82 1.97 10.35
N PHE A 201 -22.22 3.13 10.66
CA PHE A 201 -20.79 3.37 10.56
C PHE A 201 -20.19 3.42 11.96
N ALA A 202 -19.35 2.46 12.32
CA ALA A 202 -18.67 2.47 13.61
C ALA A 202 -17.26 1.90 13.52
N ASN A 203 -16.37 2.44 14.37
CA ASN A 203 -15.08 1.86 14.71
C ASN A 203 -14.20 1.49 13.50
N PRO A 204 -13.66 2.45 12.72
CA PRO A 204 -12.66 2.13 11.71
C PRO A 204 -11.44 1.50 12.38
N THR A 205 -11.00 0.36 11.87
CA THR A 205 -10.09 -0.53 12.61
C THR A 205 -8.63 -0.39 12.25
N TYR A 206 -8.33 -0.11 10.98
CA TYR A 206 -6.96 0.03 10.50
C TYR A 206 -6.76 1.38 9.80
N GLY A 207 -5.59 1.57 9.19
CA GLY A 207 -5.29 2.79 8.45
C GLY A 207 -6.02 2.91 7.11
N LEU A 208 -5.73 3.99 6.41
CA LEU A 208 -6.31 4.29 5.10
C LEU A 208 -5.37 3.88 3.97
N THR A 209 -5.93 3.39 2.87
CA THR A 209 -5.22 3.12 1.62
C THR A 209 -5.61 4.12 0.54
N VAL A 210 -4.62 4.70 -0.15
CA VAL A 210 -4.87 5.65 -1.24
C VAL A 210 -5.17 4.91 -2.54
N GLY A 211 -6.32 5.16 -3.11
CA GLY A 211 -6.73 4.61 -4.41
C GLY A 211 -6.13 5.33 -5.61
N ASN A 212 -6.23 4.71 -6.79
CA ASN A 212 -5.80 5.31 -8.05
C ASN A 212 -6.62 6.55 -8.46
N ASP A 213 -7.84 6.67 -7.92
CA ASP A 213 -8.74 7.82 -8.10
C ASP A 213 -8.42 9.00 -7.18
N GLY A 214 -7.46 8.82 -6.24
CA GLY A 214 -7.04 9.83 -5.27
C GLY A 214 -7.95 9.91 -4.04
N ASN A 215 -8.88 9.00 -3.86
CA ASN A 215 -9.66 8.85 -2.64
C ASN A 215 -8.97 7.88 -1.68
N PHE A 216 -9.41 7.89 -0.43
CA PHE A 216 -8.95 6.96 0.59
C PHE A 216 -9.98 5.84 0.77
N TYR A 217 -9.50 4.66 1.12
CA TYR A 217 -10.30 3.46 1.36
C TYR A 217 -9.92 2.87 2.72
N GLY A 218 -10.90 2.47 3.48
CA GLY A 218 -10.72 1.88 4.81
C GLY A 218 -11.79 0.86 5.13
N THR A 219 -11.62 0.19 6.26
CA THR A 219 -12.54 -0.83 6.79
C THR A 219 -13.06 -0.43 8.17
N GLN A 220 -14.20 -0.98 8.51
CA GLN A 220 -14.81 -0.93 9.83
C GLN A 220 -15.13 -2.34 10.25
N ALA A 221 -14.71 -2.77 11.45
CA ALA A 221 -15.03 -4.10 11.95
C ALA A 221 -16.49 -4.23 12.34
N ASP A 222 -17.02 -3.19 12.98
CA ASP A 222 -18.43 -3.11 13.38
C ASP A 222 -19.22 -2.27 12.39
N GLY A 223 -20.55 -2.30 12.48
CA GLY A 223 -21.45 -1.54 11.62
C GLY A 223 -21.89 -2.31 10.36
N GLY A 224 -22.53 -1.60 9.42
CA GLY A 224 -23.30 -2.24 8.37
C GLY A 224 -24.64 -2.80 8.88
N ALA A 225 -25.54 -3.17 7.97
CA ALA A 225 -26.88 -3.66 8.33
C ALA A 225 -26.88 -4.91 9.20
N ALA A 226 -25.85 -5.75 9.08
CA ALA A 226 -25.68 -6.99 9.86
C ALA A 226 -24.73 -6.83 11.06
N ASN A 227 -24.16 -5.65 11.29
CA ASN A 227 -23.11 -5.38 12.27
C ASN A 227 -21.88 -6.32 12.11
N THR A 228 -21.51 -6.60 10.87
CA THR A 228 -20.40 -7.49 10.46
C THR A 228 -19.31 -6.74 9.72
N GLY A 229 -19.38 -5.40 9.77
CA GLY A 229 -18.38 -4.52 9.19
C GLY A 229 -18.63 -4.11 7.74
N SER A 230 -17.79 -3.21 7.26
CA SER A 230 -17.92 -2.64 5.92
C SER A 230 -16.58 -2.19 5.34
N VAL A 231 -16.57 -1.93 4.02
CA VAL A 231 -15.53 -1.18 3.33
C VAL A 231 -16.08 0.16 2.90
N PHE A 232 -15.38 1.23 3.22
CA PHE A 232 -15.77 2.60 2.85
C PHE A 232 -14.71 3.30 1.99
N LYS A 233 -15.17 4.32 1.28
CA LYS A 233 -14.35 5.29 0.56
C LYS A 233 -14.59 6.68 1.13
N ILE A 234 -13.54 7.46 1.28
CA ILE A 234 -13.63 8.87 1.66
C ILE A 234 -12.81 9.73 0.71
N THR A 235 -13.37 10.85 0.26
CA THR A 235 -12.63 11.84 -0.54
C THR A 235 -11.71 12.66 0.36
N PRO A 236 -10.64 13.32 -0.18
CA PRO A 236 -9.83 14.26 0.59
C PRO A 236 -10.61 15.45 1.18
N ALA A 237 -11.83 15.69 0.69
CA ALA A 237 -12.75 16.71 1.21
C ALA A 237 -13.68 16.20 2.32
N GLY A 238 -13.58 14.92 2.72
CA GLY A 238 -14.37 14.35 3.82
C GLY A 238 -15.71 13.73 3.42
N VAL A 239 -15.98 13.52 2.12
CA VAL A 239 -17.24 12.85 1.68
C VAL A 239 -17.04 11.34 1.74
N VAL A 240 -17.78 10.67 2.62
CA VAL A 240 -17.77 9.21 2.84
C VAL A 240 -18.82 8.52 1.97
N THR A 241 -18.49 7.33 1.50
CA THR A 241 -19.38 6.42 0.75
C THR A 241 -19.10 4.99 1.20
N VAL A 242 -20.13 4.25 1.64
CA VAL A 242 -20.03 2.79 1.81
C VAL A 242 -19.92 2.14 0.44
N LEU A 243 -18.98 1.24 0.30
CA LEU A 243 -18.79 0.49 -0.93
C LEU A 243 -19.34 -0.93 -0.82
N HIS A 244 -19.19 -1.55 0.35
CA HIS A 244 -19.64 -2.89 0.63
C HIS A 244 -19.91 -3.06 2.13
N GLU A 245 -21.05 -3.66 2.47
CA GLU A 245 -21.38 -4.12 3.83
C GLU A 245 -21.29 -5.64 3.85
N PHE A 246 -20.54 -6.19 4.78
CA PHE A 246 -20.41 -7.63 4.93
C PHE A 246 -21.68 -8.24 5.53
N THR A 247 -21.96 -9.49 5.20
CA THR A 247 -23.17 -10.22 5.64
C THR A 247 -22.85 -11.47 6.45
N SER A 248 -21.59 -11.65 6.84
CA SER A 248 -21.01 -12.82 7.51
C SER A 248 -20.90 -14.05 6.58
N ASN A 249 -21.96 -14.59 6.08
CA ASN A 249 -21.96 -15.71 5.14
C ASN A 249 -22.71 -15.29 3.85
N PRO A 250 -22.07 -15.40 2.67
CA PRO A 250 -20.77 -16.09 2.44
C PRO A 250 -19.54 -15.16 2.41
N ASP A 251 -19.66 -13.84 2.61
CA ASP A 251 -18.66 -12.87 2.19
C ASP A 251 -17.68 -12.43 3.30
N GLY A 252 -17.92 -12.82 4.55
CA GLY A 252 -17.04 -12.54 5.67
C GLY A 252 -17.62 -11.59 6.71
N ALA A 253 -16.92 -11.42 7.82
CA ALA A 253 -17.22 -10.52 8.91
C ALA A 253 -15.93 -10.00 9.55
N ASP A 254 -16.01 -8.86 10.23
CA ASP A 254 -14.90 -8.29 10.99
C ASP A 254 -13.65 -8.02 10.12
N PRO A 255 -13.71 -7.09 9.14
CA PRO A 255 -12.55 -6.72 8.32
C PRO A 255 -11.58 -5.82 9.11
N VAL A 256 -10.83 -6.42 10.03
CA VAL A 256 -9.97 -5.71 11.01
C VAL A 256 -8.67 -5.18 10.45
N SER A 257 -8.20 -5.71 9.32
CA SER A 257 -6.85 -5.46 8.79
C SER A 257 -6.76 -4.32 7.77
N GLY A 258 -7.89 -3.79 7.30
CA GLY A 258 -7.90 -2.81 6.21
C GLY A 258 -7.81 -3.43 4.82
N VAL A 259 -7.68 -2.58 3.80
CA VAL A 259 -7.51 -3.02 2.41
C VAL A 259 -6.20 -2.49 1.83
N ILE A 260 -5.59 -3.21 0.89
CA ILE A 260 -4.44 -2.76 0.11
C ILE A 260 -4.82 -2.60 -1.36
N LEU A 261 -4.18 -1.66 -2.05
CA LEU A 261 -4.35 -1.47 -3.49
C LEU A 261 -3.44 -2.42 -4.26
N GLY A 262 -4.04 -3.32 -5.02
CA GLY A 262 -3.32 -4.25 -5.89
C GLY A 262 -2.81 -3.57 -7.18
N LYS A 263 -1.82 -4.20 -7.83
CA LYS A 263 -1.25 -3.74 -9.11
C LYS A 263 -2.27 -3.68 -10.25
N ASP A 264 -3.35 -4.45 -10.15
CA ASP A 264 -4.47 -4.45 -11.10
C ASP A 264 -5.49 -3.32 -10.86
N GLY A 265 -5.26 -2.48 -9.83
CA GLY A 265 -6.12 -1.37 -9.46
C GLY A 265 -7.35 -1.75 -8.65
N ASN A 266 -7.49 -3.00 -8.25
CA ASN A 266 -8.51 -3.45 -7.29
C ASN A 266 -7.95 -3.44 -5.86
N PHE A 267 -8.84 -3.47 -4.89
CA PHE A 267 -8.48 -3.60 -3.49
C PHE A 267 -8.52 -5.06 -3.05
N TYR A 268 -7.63 -5.41 -2.16
CA TYR A 268 -7.54 -6.75 -1.55
C TYR A 268 -7.52 -6.60 -0.05
N GLY A 269 -8.22 -7.48 0.63
CA GLY A 269 -8.31 -7.49 2.09
C GLY A 269 -8.72 -8.86 2.59
N ASP A 270 -8.92 -8.91 3.87
CA ASP A 270 -9.37 -10.10 4.59
C ASP A 270 -10.46 -9.76 5.59
N THR A 271 -11.14 -10.80 6.07
CA THR A 271 -12.06 -10.74 7.19
C THR A 271 -11.65 -11.76 8.24
N GLU A 272 -11.67 -11.40 9.53
CA GLU A 272 -11.31 -12.30 10.62
C GLU A 272 -12.33 -13.44 10.79
N GLY A 273 -13.59 -13.13 10.59
CA GLY A 273 -14.71 -14.04 10.74
C GLY A 273 -15.56 -14.18 9.48
N GLY A 274 -16.63 -14.95 9.58
CA GLY A 274 -17.58 -15.19 8.49
C GLY A 274 -17.00 -16.03 7.35
N GLY A 275 -17.56 -15.87 6.13
CA GLY A 275 -17.25 -16.71 4.99
C GLY A 275 -18.02 -18.02 5.02
N GLU A 276 -17.79 -18.90 4.04
CA GLU A 276 -18.51 -20.18 3.89
C GLU A 276 -18.42 -21.07 5.15
N TYR A 277 -17.29 -21.02 5.85
CA TYR A 277 -17.01 -21.90 7.00
C TYR A 277 -16.92 -21.14 8.34
N GLY A 278 -17.06 -19.81 8.36
CA GLY A 278 -17.06 -19.01 9.58
C GLY A 278 -15.67 -18.60 10.10
N TYR A 279 -14.59 -18.86 9.38
CA TYR A 279 -13.20 -18.66 9.82
C TYR A 279 -12.47 -17.59 9.04
N GLY A 280 -13.21 -16.68 8.42
CA GLY A 280 -12.68 -15.54 7.66
C GLY A 280 -12.51 -15.82 6.18
N THR A 281 -12.23 -14.74 5.44
CA THR A 281 -12.07 -14.77 3.98
C THR A 281 -10.87 -13.94 3.52
N LEU A 282 -10.38 -14.24 2.31
CA LEU A 282 -9.60 -13.32 1.51
C LEU A 282 -10.46 -12.84 0.35
N PHE A 283 -10.52 -11.53 0.14
CA PHE A 283 -11.39 -10.95 -0.89
C PHE A 283 -10.66 -9.98 -1.81
N LYS A 284 -11.26 -9.76 -2.97
CA LYS A 284 -10.93 -8.73 -3.94
C LYS A 284 -12.14 -7.83 -4.13
N MET A 285 -11.93 -6.52 -4.19
CA MET A 285 -13.00 -5.54 -4.43
C MET A 285 -12.58 -4.54 -5.49
N THR A 286 -13.47 -4.24 -6.43
CA THR A 286 -13.25 -3.14 -7.39
C THR A 286 -13.38 -1.78 -6.70
N PRO A 287 -12.82 -0.69 -7.27
CA PRO A 287 -13.01 0.67 -6.74
C PRO A 287 -14.49 1.13 -6.67
N SER A 288 -15.40 0.43 -7.35
CA SER A 288 -16.85 0.66 -7.31
C SER A 288 -17.60 -0.18 -6.29
N GLY A 289 -16.91 -1.03 -5.49
CA GLY A 289 -17.50 -1.82 -4.41
C GLY A 289 -17.92 -3.25 -4.80
N LYS A 290 -17.69 -3.70 -6.05
CA LYS A 290 -17.98 -5.10 -6.40
C LYS A 290 -16.95 -6.02 -5.72
N LEU A 291 -17.40 -6.78 -4.73
CA LEU A 291 -16.61 -7.74 -3.97
C LEU A 291 -16.62 -9.11 -4.64
N THR A 292 -15.51 -9.84 -4.51
CA THR A 292 -15.32 -11.22 -4.95
C THR A 292 -14.52 -11.94 -3.88
N ILE A 293 -15.06 -13.02 -3.33
CA ILE A 293 -14.34 -13.90 -2.40
C ILE A 293 -13.36 -14.73 -3.20
N LEU A 294 -12.10 -14.69 -2.79
CA LEU A 294 -11.01 -15.44 -3.41
C LEU A 294 -10.71 -16.71 -2.64
N TYR A 295 -10.91 -16.70 -1.32
CA TYR A 295 -10.67 -17.82 -0.43
C TYR A 295 -11.56 -17.70 0.81
N SER A 296 -12.16 -18.82 1.27
CA SER A 296 -12.81 -18.94 2.58
C SER A 296 -12.04 -19.95 3.42
N PHE A 297 -11.57 -19.51 4.59
CA PHE A 297 -10.83 -20.38 5.50
C PHE A 297 -11.71 -21.45 6.12
N ASN A 298 -11.15 -22.66 6.26
CA ASN A 298 -11.86 -23.84 6.80
C ASN A 298 -10.97 -24.52 7.84
N SER A 299 -11.38 -24.52 9.10
CA SER A 299 -10.62 -25.11 10.20
C SER A 299 -10.41 -26.64 10.08
N SER A 300 -11.15 -27.31 9.19
CA SER A 300 -10.97 -28.74 8.93
C SER A 300 -9.87 -29.05 7.93
N THR A 301 -9.55 -28.10 7.03
CA THR A 301 -8.54 -28.25 5.98
C THR A 301 -7.36 -27.33 6.15
N ASP A 302 -7.56 -26.17 6.77
CA ASP A 302 -6.53 -25.17 6.99
C ASP A 302 -6.00 -25.31 8.43
N TYR A 303 -4.69 -25.35 8.57
CA TYR A 303 -4.05 -25.44 9.90
C TYR A 303 -4.21 -24.15 10.70
N ALA A 304 -4.22 -23.01 10.02
CA ALA A 304 -4.45 -21.68 10.59
C ALA A 304 -5.57 -20.97 9.84
N THR A 305 -6.31 -20.13 10.56
CA THR A 305 -7.48 -19.38 10.10
C THR A 305 -7.41 -17.97 10.68
N ASN A 306 -8.43 -17.13 10.47
CA ASN A 306 -8.57 -15.80 11.08
C ASN A 306 -7.40 -14.86 10.72
N PRO A 307 -7.31 -14.36 9.50
CA PRO A 307 -6.33 -13.34 9.13
C PRO A 307 -6.64 -12.04 9.87
N THR A 308 -5.63 -11.39 10.45
CA THR A 308 -5.80 -10.18 11.27
C THR A 308 -4.79 -9.07 10.93
N ALA A 309 -3.87 -9.34 10.01
CA ALA A 309 -2.88 -8.37 9.57
C ALA A 309 -3.04 -8.05 8.08
N PRO A 310 -2.85 -6.80 7.66
CA PRO A 310 -2.93 -6.44 6.25
C PRO A 310 -2.08 -7.31 5.34
N LEU A 311 -2.62 -7.65 4.19
CA LEU A 311 -1.88 -8.32 3.14
C LEU A 311 -0.77 -7.41 2.59
N LEU A 312 0.32 -8.02 2.12
CA LEU A 312 1.35 -7.36 1.33
C LEU A 312 1.35 -7.93 -0.08
N GLN A 313 1.14 -7.12 -1.12
CA GLN A 313 1.43 -7.55 -2.48
C GLN A 313 2.89 -7.31 -2.82
N ALA A 314 3.67 -8.39 -2.97
CA ALA A 314 5.08 -8.30 -3.30
C ALA A 314 5.33 -8.06 -4.80
N THR A 315 6.61 -7.83 -5.15
CA THR A 315 7.02 -7.55 -6.54
C THR A 315 6.84 -8.73 -7.48
N ASP A 316 6.78 -9.96 -6.95
CA ASP A 316 6.45 -11.18 -7.71
C ASP A 316 4.96 -11.27 -8.09
N GLY A 317 4.12 -10.33 -7.60
CA GLY A 317 2.69 -10.24 -7.88
C GLY A 317 1.81 -11.03 -6.92
N ASN A 318 2.37 -11.87 -6.06
CA ASN A 318 1.63 -12.61 -5.05
C ASN A 318 1.36 -11.76 -3.81
N PHE A 319 0.40 -12.19 -3.02
CA PHE A 319 0.09 -11.63 -1.71
C PHE A 319 0.72 -12.48 -0.63
N TYR A 320 1.17 -11.83 0.43
CA TYR A 320 1.75 -12.46 1.61
C TYR A 320 1.04 -11.93 2.85
N GLY A 321 0.79 -12.80 3.81
CA GLY A 321 0.10 -12.48 5.04
C GLY A 321 0.38 -13.50 6.12
N VAL A 322 -0.17 -13.23 7.29
CA VAL A 322 -0.05 -14.08 8.48
C VAL A 322 -1.44 -14.46 8.98
N LEU A 323 -1.56 -15.63 9.58
CA LEU A 323 -2.78 -16.16 10.16
C LEU A 323 -2.57 -16.35 11.66
N ILE A 324 -3.60 -16.06 12.44
CA ILE A 324 -3.56 -16.14 13.91
C ILE A 324 -4.70 -17.03 14.37
N SER A 325 -4.43 -18.30 14.49
CA SER A 325 -5.34 -19.22 15.14
C SER A 325 -4.54 -20.19 16.02
N ARG A 326 -5.03 -21.41 16.22
CA ARG A 326 -4.35 -22.45 17.02
C ARG A 326 -2.90 -22.71 16.57
N PHE A 327 -2.62 -22.52 15.29
CA PHE A 327 -1.28 -22.53 14.68
C PHE A 327 -1.14 -21.22 13.92
N GLN A 328 0.03 -20.61 13.94
CA GLN A 328 0.31 -19.35 13.26
C GLN A 328 1.10 -19.68 12.02
N ASP A 329 0.60 -19.20 10.88
CA ASP A 329 1.19 -19.52 9.58
C ASP A 329 1.54 -18.24 8.82
N LEU A 330 2.71 -18.26 8.19
CA LEU A 330 3.06 -17.34 7.12
C LEU A 330 2.60 -17.94 5.80
N PHE A 331 1.80 -17.23 5.04
CA PHE A 331 1.25 -17.73 3.79
C PHE A 331 1.56 -16.84 2.59
N ARG A 332 1.55 -17.47 1.43
CA ARG A 332 1.50 -16.82 0.11
C ARG A 332 0.16 -17.11 -0.52
N PHE A 333 -0.40 -16.10 -1.17
CA PHE A 333 -1.67 -16.18 -1.87
C PHE A 333 -1.55 -15.61 -3.28
N THR A 334 -1.94 -16.34 -4.29
CA THR A 334 -1.90 -15.86 -5.68
C THR A 334 -3.14 -15.01 -6.00
N PRO A 335 -3.07 -14.07 -6.96
CA PRO A 335 -4.25 -13.32 -7.41
C PRO A 335 -5.39 -14.20 -7.95
N SER A 336 -5.10 -15.45 -8.29
CA SER A 336 -6.07 -16.45 -8.76
C SER A 336 -6.73 -17.29 -7.66
N GLY A 337 -6.42 -17.02 -6.37
CA GLY A 337 -7.07 -17.69 -5.25
C GLY A 337 -6.32 -18.89 -4.67
N ARG A 338 -5.07 -19.16 -5.06
CA ARG A 338 -4.29 -20.28 -4.50
C ARG A 338 -3.52 -19.84 -3.26
N LEU A 339 -3.84 -20.42 -2.12
CA LEU A 339 -3.12 -20.27 -0.86
C LEU A 339 -2.02 -21.35 -0.74
N THR A 340 -0.87 -20.96 -0.18
CA THR A 340 0.26 -21.86 0.12
C THR A 340 0.88 -21.40 1.45
N VAL A 341 0.91 -22.28 2.43
CA VAL A 341 1.64 -22.05 3.69
C VAL A 341 3.14 -22.15 3.42
N LEU A 342 3.90 -21.17 3.85
CA LEU A 342 5.34 -21.03 3.63
C LEU A 342 6.13 -21.43 4.87
N GLU A 343 5.65 -21.02 6.04
CA GLU A 343 6.26 -21.31 7.33
C GLU A 343 5.17 -21.54 8.37
N LYS A 344 5.38 -22.49 9.26
CA LYS A 344 4.50 -22.80 10.38
C LYS A 344 5.21 -22.49 11.67
N PHE A 345 4.71 -21.51 12.40
CA PHE A 345 5.27 -21.13 13.67
C PHE A 345 4.72 -22.03 14.79
N ILE A 346 5.41 -23.14 15.05
CA ILE A 346 5.02 -24.12 16.07
C ILE A 346 5.99 -24.01 17.23
N LEU A 347 5.67 -23.22 18.25
CA LEU A 347 6.52 -23.10 19.44
C LEU A 347 5.72 -23.34 20.73
N PRO A 348 6.37 -23.90 21.77
CA PRO A 348 5.81 -23.93 23.11
C PRO A 348 5.67 -22.49 23.63
N GLY A 349 4.44 -22.01 23.79
CA GLY A 349 4.17 -20.67 24.31
C GLY A 349 3.46 -19.71 23.35
N GLY A 350 3.31 -20.10 22.07
CA GLY A 350 2.63 -19.29 21.05
C GLY A 350 3.58 -18.27 20.41
N VAL A 351 3.32 -18.00 19.15
CA VAL A 351 4.01 -16.97 18.36
C VAL A 351 2.91 -16.04 17.87
N LEU A 352 3.11 -14.72 17.97
CA LEU A 352 2.05 -13.78 17.62
C LEU A 352 2.51 -12.91 16.44
N PRO A 353 2.24 -13.32 15.17
CA PRO A 353 2.55 -12.54 13.99
C PRO A 353 1.42 -11.55 13.69
N TYR A 354 1.17 -10.61 14.58
CA TYR A 354 0.08 -9.62 14.44
C TYR A 354 0.30 -8.56 13.37
N TRP A 355 1.53 -8.48 12.80
CA TRP A 355 1.93 -7.33 12.03
C TRP A 355 2.13 -7.66 10.54
N PRO A 356 1.82 -6.74 9.63
CA PRO A 356 2.06 -6.97 8.22
C PRO A 356 3.56 -7.07 7.92
N LEU A 357 3.85 -7.84 6.87
CA LEU A 357 5.18 -7.90 6.30
C LEU A 357 5.51 -6.61 5.55
N ILE A 358 6.80 -6.31 5.41
CA ILE A 358 7.30 -5.30 4.49
C ILE A 358 8.18 -5.96 3.43
N GLN A 359 8.08 -5.51 2.17
CA GLN A 359 9.08 -5.81 1.16
C GLN A 359 10.09 -4.65 1.10
N GLU A 360 11.32 -4.91 1.49
CA GLU A 360 12.42 -3.96 1.40
C GLU A 360 12.95 -3.92 -0.04
N THR A 361 13.53 -2.80 -0.45
CA THR A 361 13.99 -2.57 -1.82
C THR A 361 15.09 -3.52 -2.32
N ASN A 362 15.65 -4.35 -1.45
CA ASN A 362 16.51 -5.49 -1.80
C ASN A 362 15.74 -6.71 -2.36
N GLY A 363 14.41 -6.68 -2.34
CA GLY A 363 13.53 -7.74 -2.81
C GLY A 363 13.11 -8.75 -1.75
N MET A 364 13.72 -8.72 -0.55
CA MET A 364 13.36 -9.60 0.57
C MET A 364 12.09 -9.12 1.28
N LEU A 365 11.35 -10.05 1.86
CA LEU A 365 10.30 -9.75 2.84
C LEU A 365 10.89 -9.80 4.25
N TYR A 366 10.40 -8.91 5.11
CA TYR A 366 10.75 -8.87 6.52
C TYR A 366 9.47 -8.84 7.36
N GLY A 367 9.52 -9.50 8.51
CA GLY A 367 8.42 -9.55 9.46
C GLY A 367 8.89 -9.70 10.88
N LEU A 368 7.95 -9.55 11.80
CA LEU A 368 8.14 -9.63 13.23
C LEU A 368 7.24 -10.70 13.82
N LEU A 369 7.78 -11.46 14.76
CA LEU A 369 7.03 -12.26 15.71
C LEU A 369 7.12 -11.57 17.05
N GLN A 370 5.99 -11.22 17.65
CA GLN A 370 5.98 -10.54 18.95
C GLN A 370 6.51 -11.43 20.07
N GLN A 371 6.25 -12.73 19.97
CA GLN A 371 6.74 -13.76 20.86
C GLN A 371 7.46 -14.84 20.06
N GLY A 372 8.14 -15.75 20.71
CA GLY A 372 8.93 -16.81 20.09
C GLY A 372 10.42 -16.58 20.23
N GLY A 373 11.20 -17.38 19.51
CA GLY A 373 12.65 -17.47 19.69
C GLY A 373 13.02 -18.29 20.93
N THR A 374 14.33 -18.41 21.21
CA THR A 374 14.87 -19.26 22.27
C THR A 374 14.46 -18.81 23.68
N VAL A 375 14.18 -17.51 23.86
CA VAL A 375 13.81 -16.90 25.14
C VAL A 375 12.39 -16.31 25.16
N ASN A 376 11.61 -16.53 24.10
CA ASN A 376 10.25 -16.00 23.96
C ASN A 376 10.15 -14.47 23.96
N GLY A 377 11.20 -13.78 23.52
CA GLY A 377 11.26 -12.31 23.44
C GLY A 377 10.81 -11.75 22.08
N GLY A 378 10.51 -12.63 21.12
CA GLY A 378 10.14 -12.29 19.75
C GLY A 378 11.29 -12.44 18.74
N GLU A 379 10.95 -12.34 17.47
CA GLU A 379 11.91 -12.51 16.39
C GLU A 379 11.73 -11.47 15.28
N LEU A 380 12.85 -11.04 14.70
CA LEU A 380 12.90 -10.42 13.38
C LEU A 380 13.33 -11.49 12.37
N PHE A 381 12.55 -11.67 11.34
CA PHE A 381 12.87 -12.63 10.28
C PHE A 381 12.88 -12.01 8.89
N SER A 382 13.54 -12.69 7.97
CA SER A 382 13.47 -12.43 6.54
C SER A 382 12.99 -13.64 5.77
N LEU A 383 12.31 -13.40 4.64
CA LEU A 383 11.87 -14.42 3.70
C LEU A 383 12.37 -14.06 2.30
N HIS A 384 13.18 -14.94 1.73
CA HIS A 384 13.60 -14.83 0.34
C HIS A 384 12.55 -15.42 -0.59
N ILE A 385 11.95 -14.60 -1.46
CA ILE A 385 10.87 -14.99 -2.38
C ILE A 385 11.34 -15.06 -3.84
N GLY A 386 12.64 -14.93 -4.10
CA GLY A 386 13.20 -14.86 -5.46
C GLY A 386 13.00 -13.53 -6.17
N ALA A 387 12.45 -12.53 -5.47
CA ALA A 387 12.26 -11.20 -6.05
C ALA A 387 13.60 -10.46 -6.21
N LYS A 388 13.70 -9.68 -7.29
CA LYS A 388 14.85 -8.83 -7.55
C LYS A 388 14.75 -7.51 -6.79
N PRO A 389 15.88 -6.82 -6.53
CA PRO A 389 15.86 -5.45 -6.04
C PRO A 389 15.05 -4.52 -6.96
N PHE A 390 14.45 -3.51 -6.37
CA PHE A 390 13.59 -2.55 -7.05
C PHE A 390 13.74 -1.15 -6.43
N VAL A 391 13.06 -0.15 -7.01
CA VAL A 391 12.93 1.16 -6.38
C VAL A 391 11.52 1.37 -5.84
N SER A 392 11.44 2.03 -4.69
CA SER A 392 10.19 2.46 -4.06
C SER A 392 10.16 3.98 -3.96
N LEU A 393 9.04 4.58 -4.35
CA LEU A 393 8.87 6.02 -4.35
C LEU A 393 8.30 6.47 -3.01
N VAL A 394 8.95 7.42 -2.33
CA VAL A 394 8.41 8.02 -1.11
C VAL A 394 7.14 8.82 -1.41
N SER A 395 7.03 9.37 -2.61
CA SER A 395 5.78 9.91 -3.15
C SER A 395 5.60 9.45 -4.60
N ALA A 396 4.48 8.80 -4.88
CA ALA A 396 4.16 8.31 -6.23
C ALA A 396 3.56 9.40 -7.15
N SER A 397 3.67 10.67 -6.80
CA SER A 397 3.24 11.77 -7.68
C SER A 397 3.97 13.07 -7.39
N GLY A 398 4.10 13.91 -8.42
CA GLY A 398 4.68 15.24 -8.31
C GLY A 398 4.45 16.05 -9.59
N LYS A 399 4.55 17.37 -9.49
CA LYS A 399 4.63 18.25 -10.65
C LYS A 399 6.07 18.34 -11.14
N GLU A 400 6.28 18.82 -12.35
CA GLU A 400 7.61 19.16 -12.84
C GLU A 400 8.36 20.08 -11.88
N GLY A 401 9.66 19.83 -11.71
CA GLY A 401 10.52 20.50 -10.76
C GLY A 401 10.41 20.02 -9.31
N ALA A 402 9.43 19.19 -8.96
CA ALA A 402 9.33 18.62 -7.61
C ALA A 402 10.43 17.59 -7.36
N ASN A 403 11.03 17.60 -6.18
CA ASN A 403 11.99 16.60 -5.76
C ASN A 403 11.27 15.35 -5.21
N ILE A 404 11.55 14.20 -5.81
CA ILE A 404 10.96 12.91 -5.42
C ILE A 404 12.02 12.05 -4.76
N GLY A 405 11.71 11.57 -3.55
CA GLY A 405 12.53 10.59 -2.83
C GLY A 405 12.35 9.19 -3.42
N ILE A 406 13.46 8.55 -3.71
CA ILE A 406 13.53 7.21 -4.33
C ILE A 406 14.40 6.33 -3.44
N LEU A 407 13.79 5.31 -2.84
CA LEU A 407 14.48 4.24 -2.12
C LEU A 407 14.91 3.15 -3.10
N GLY A 408 16.05 2.52 -2.86
CA GLY A 408 16.56 1.43 -3.70
C GLY A 408 17.86 0.88 -3.18
N GLN A 409 18.61 0.20 -4.04
CA GLN A 409 19.87 -0.48 -3.69
C GLN A 409 20.99 -0.15 -4.68
N GLY A 410 22.23 -0.06 -4.17
CA GLY A 410 23.42 0.03 -5.01
C GLY A 410 23.59 1.35 -5.76
N PHE A 411 22.96 2.42 -5.32
CA PHE A 411 23.07 3.74 -5.94
C PHE A 411 24.48 4.32 -5.82
N SER A 412 24.88 5.11 -6.80
CA SER A 412 26.17 5.80 -6.87
C SER A 412 26.01 7.18 -7.53
N SER A 413 27.09 7.93 -7.56
CA SER A 413 27.14 9.23 -8.27
C SER A 413 26.95 9.09 -9.79
N SER A 414 27.11 7.88 -10.36
CA SER A 414 26.83 7.60 -11.78
C SER A 414 25.41 7.11 -12.04
N SER A 415 24.53 7.07 -11.02
CA SER A 415 23.14 6.67 -11.21
C SER A 415 22.39 7.67 -12.06
N VAL A 416 21.59 7.14 -13.02
CA VAL A 416 20.70 7.91 -13.88
C VAL A 416 19.26 7.59 -13.49
N VAL A 417 18.45 8.62 -13.26
CA VAL A 417 17.03 8.50 -12.90
C VAL A 417 16.18 8.96 -14.08
N GLU A 418 15.15 8.17 -14.44
CA GLU A 418 14.19 8.53 -15.47
C GLU A 418 12.75 8.45 -14.95
N PHE A 419 11.93 9.43 -15.32
CA PHE A 419 10.49 9.50 -15.03
C PHE A 419 9.70 9.23 -16.33
N GLY A 420 9.17 8.01 -16.47
CA GLY A 420 8.47 7.60 -17.70
C GLY A 420 9.36 7.68 -18.95
N GLY A 421 10.66 7.38 -18.82
CA GLY A 421 11.65 7.44 -19.88
C GLY A 421 12.27 8.81 -20.13
N VAL A 422 11.96 9.83 -19.30
CA VAL A 422 12.59 11.17 -19.39
C VAL A 422 13.57 11.34 -18.22
N GLN A 423 14.83 11.62 -18.55
CA GLN A 423 15.92 11.69 -17.58
C GLN A 423 15.79 12.92 -16.67
N ALA A 424 15.94 12.71 -15.37
CA ALA A 424 16.01 13.75 -14.36
C ALA A 424 17.22 14.66 -14.61
N THR A 425 17.03 15.96 -14.48
CA THR A 425 18.09 16.97 -14.70
C THR A 425 19.05 17.10 -13.53
N SER A 426 18.61 16.70 -12.33
CA SER A 426 19.41 16.74 -11.12
C SER A 426 19.01 15.61 -10.17
N ILE A 427 20.02 15.03 -9.53
CA ILE A 427 19.86 14.04 -8.47
C ILE A 427 20.72 14.43 -7.26
N LYS A 428 20.24 14.11 -6.06
CA LYS A 428 21.01 14.17 -4.82
C LYS A 428 21.05 12.78 -4.20
N LEU A 429 22.23 12.18 -4.15
CA LEU A 429 22.48 10.88 -3.54
C LEU A 429 22.64 11.02 -2.02
N THR A 430 22.09 10.09 -1.26
CA THR A 430 22.32 9.92 0.17
C THR A 430 22.61 8.44 0.44
N GLY A 431 23.85 8.13 0.77
CA GLY A 431 24.31 6.74 0.89
C GLY A 431 24.20 5.98 -0.44
N LYS A 432 23.89 4.67 -0.35
CA LYS A 432 23.72 3.79 -1.52
C LYS A 432 22.27 3.34 -1.73
N THR A 433 21.33 3.92 -0.97
CA THR A 433 19.95 3.44 -0.87
C THR A 433 18.91 4.51 -1.10
N PHE A 434 19.30 5.79 -1.26
CA PHE A 434 18.37 6.89 -1.45
C PHE A 434 18.87 7.92 -2.46
N ILE A 435 18.01 8.28 -3.40
CA ILE A 435 18.17 9.39 -4.33
C ILE A 435 16.99 10.34 -4.18
N SER A 436 17.25 11.66 -4.13
CA SER A 436 16.26 12.70 -4.39
C SER A 436 16.46 13.19 -5.81
N ALA A 437 15.46 13.06 -6.68
CA ALA A 437 15.52 13.43 -8.09
C ALA A 437 14.43 14.45 -8.43
N ALA A 438 14.80 15.50 -9.18
CA ALA A 438 13.84 16.49 -9.68
C ALA A 438 13.08 15.91 -10.87
N VAL A 439 11.75 15.99 -10.86
CA VAL A 439 10.90 15.61 -12.00
C VAL A 439 11.23 16.50 -13.20
N PRO A 440 11.72 15.97 -14.31
CA PRO A 440 12.12 16.78 -15.46
C PRO A 440 10.91 17.36 -16.20
N ALA A 441 11.14 18.41 -16.97
CA ALA A 441 10.16 18.90 -17.93
C ALA A 441 9.89 17.82 -18.99
N GLY A 442 8.62 17.64 -19.37
CA GLY A 442 8.20 16.59 -20.31
C GLY A 442 8.18 15.19 -19.72
N ALA A 443 8.37 15.03 -18.40
CA ALA A 443 8.21 13.75 -17.72
C ALA A 443 6.84 13.12 -18.00
N LEU A 444 6.81 11.79 -18.13
CA LEU A 444 5.58 11.06 -18.38
C LEU A 444 5.13 10.30 -17.11
N THR A 445 3.81 10.26 -16.91
CA THR A 445 3.22 9.34 -15.94
C THR A 445 3.54 7.91 -16.35
N GLY A 446 4.25 7.18 -15.50
CA GLY A 446 4.77 5.85 -15.78
C GLY A 446 5.69 5.36 -14.65
N SER A 447 6.48 4.33 -14.93
CA SER A 447 7.50 3.86 -14.00
C SER A 447 8.66 4.85 -13.87
N VAL A 448 9.28 4.85 -12.69
CA VAL A 448 10.57 5.49 -12.47
C VAL A 448 11.64 4.41 -12.53
N THR A 449 12.70 4.66 -13.31
CA THR A 449 13.86 3.77 -13.38
C THR A 449 15.10 4.44 -12.82
N VAL A 450 15.97 3.64 -12.19
CA VAL A 450 17.29 4.06 -11.77
C VAL A 450 18.30 3.10 -12.37
N THR A 451 19.16 3.60 -13.24
CA THR A 451 20.24 2.85 -13.87
C THR A 451 21.56 3.17 -13.18
N THR A 452 22.25 2.15 -12.67
CA THR A 452 23.59 2.29 -12.08
C THR A 452 24.50 1.24 -12.71
N GLY A 453 25.45 1.67 -13.54
CA GLY A 453 26.24 0.75 -14.37
C GLY A 453 25.32 -0.06 -15.31
N SER A 454 25.38 -1.39 -15.23
CA SER A 454 24.51 -2.30 -16.00
C SER A 454 23.19 -2.67 -15.28
N THR A 455 23.00 -2.23 -14.04
CA THR A 455 21.83 -2.56 -13.23
C THR A 455 20.73 -1.52 -13.43
N ILE A 456 19.53 -1.98 -13.77
CA ILE A 456 18.32 -1.13 -13.88
C ILE A 456 17.34 -1.59 -12.81
N LEU A 457 16.98 -0.68 -11.91
CA LEU A 457 15.92 -0.86 -10.92
C LEU A 457 14.69 -0.08 -11.36
N THR A 458 13.52 -0.70 -11.26
CA THR A 458 12.24 -0.11 -11.69
C THR A 458 11.30 0.05 -10.51
N SER A 459 10.54 1.14 -10.48
CA SER A 459 9.57 1.38 -9.42
C SER A 459 8.39 0.41 -9.48
N ILE A 460 7.95 -0.02 -8.29
CA ILE A 460 6.71 -0.80 -8.16
C ILE A 460 5.46 0.08 -8.32
N GLN A 461 5.59 1.36 -7.95
CA GLN A 461 4.52 2.35 -8.11
C GLN A 461 4.60 3.02 -9.48
N THR A 462 3.45 3.34 -10.06
CA THR A 462 3.35 4.28 -11.18
C THR A 462 3.49 5.70 -10.65
N PHE A 463 4.50 6.43 -11.10
CA PHE A 463 4.64 7.84 -10.80
C PHE A 463 3.66 8.67 -11.64
N LYS A 464 2.85 9.50 -10.99
CA LYS A 464 1.84 10.36 -11.63
C LYS A 464 2.41 11.78 -11.78
N VAL A 465 2.69 12.22 -13.02
CA VAL A 465 3.10 13.60 -13.30
C VAL A 465 1.87 14.50 -13.23
N LYS A 466 1.77 15.31 -12.17
CA LYS A 466 0.63 16.21 -11.95
C LYS A 466 0.70 17.38 -12.93
N PRO A 467 -0.34 17.64 -13.74
CA PRO A 467 -0.39 18.81 -14.59
C PRO A 467 -0.54 20.09 -13.76
N THR A 468 -0.07 21.19 -14.30
CA THR A 468 -0.43 22.53 -13.84
C THR A 468 -1.11 23.30 -14.97
N LEU A 469 -2.00 24.24 -14.63
CA LEU A 469 -2.59 25.18 -15.57
C LEU A 469 -2.23 26.60 -15.10
N ALA A 470 -1.42 27.28 -15.89
CA ALA A 470 -0.92 28.62 -15.59
C ALA A 470 -1.85 29.72 -16.12
N SER A 471 -2.27 29.61 -17.39
CA SER A 471 -3.14 30.58 -18.04
C SER A 471 -3.86 29.96 -19.25
N PHE A 472 -4.81 30.70 -19.82
CA PHE A 472 -5.43 30.43 -21.09
C PHE A 472 -5.78 31.72 -21.84
N LYS A 473 -5.79 31.68 -23.17
CA LYS A 473 -6.14 32.80 -24.05
C LYS A 473 -6.89 32.31 -25.29
N PRO A 474 -7.96 33.00 -25.74
CA PRO A 474 -8.60 34.16 -25.12
C PRO A 474 -9.30 33.80 -23.81
N SER A 475 -9.70 34.81 -23.02
CA SER A 475 -10.45 34.63 -21.75
C SER A 475 -11.96 34.49 -21.95
N SER A 476 -12.44 34.77 -23.18
CA SER A 476 -13.86 34.66 -23.54
C SER A 476 -14.01 34.37 -25.03
N GLY A 477 -15.16 33.86 -25.43
CA GLY A 477 -15.52 33.60 -26.81
C GLY A 477 -16.74 32.72 -26.97
N PRO A 478 -17.36 32.69 -28.16
CA PRO A 478 -18.47 31.80 -28.48
C PRO A 478 -18.01 30.33 -28.65
N VAL A 479 -18.97 29.44 -28.81
CA VAL A 479 -18.73 28.04 -29.22
C VAL A 479 -17.87 27.99 -30.46
N GLY A 480 -16.89 27.10 -30.49
CA GLY A 480 -15.91 26.94 -31.58
C GLY A 480 -14.64 27.78 -31.41
N THR A 481 -14.59 28.75 -30.48
CA THR A 481 -13.39 29.55 -30.23
C THR A 481 -12.20 28.65 -29.84
N PRO A 482 -11.05 28.74 -30.57
CA PRO A 482 -9.83 28.06 -30.18
C PRO A 482 -9.19 28.75 -28.96
N VAL A 483 -9.02 28.03 -27.88
CA VAL A 483 -8.39 28.50 -26.64
C VAL A 483 -7.06 27.80 -26.44
N THR A 484 -5.99 28.60 -26.37
CA THR A 484 -4.65 28.15 -26.04
C THR A 484 -4.48 28.14 -24.54
N ILE A 485 -4.21 26.96 -23.97
CA ILE A 485 -4.05 26.70 -22.55
C ILE A 485 -2.57 26.44 -22.28
N THR A 486 -1.97 27.13 -21.32
CA THR A 486 -0.56 26.98 -20.95
C THR A 486 -0.43 26.42 -19.53
N GLY A 487 0.61 25.62 -19.32
CA GLY A 487 0.87 24.94 -18.03
C GLY A 487 2.14 24.12 -18.08
N THR A 488 2.22 23.04 -17.30
CA THR A 488 3.28 22.03 -17.32
C THR A 488 2.69 20.63 -17.17
N GLY A 489 3.40 19.61 -17.65
CA GLY A 489 2.96 18.22 -17.56
C GLY A 489 1.74 17.92 -18.43
N LEU A 490 1.60 18.61 -19.55
CA LEU A 490 0.41 18.55 -20.44
C LEU A 490 0.53 17.50 -21.54
N THR A 491 1.70 16.87 -21.75
CA THR A 491 1.95 15.91 -22.83
C THR A 491 0.92 14.78 -22.87
N GLN A 492 0.47 14.29 -21.72
CA GLN A 492 -0.47 13.18 -21.63
C GLN A 492 -1.92 13.64 -21.37
N THR A 493 -2.32 14.79 -21.92
CA THR A 493 -3.70 15.29 -21.82
C THR A 493 -4.68 14.32 -22.47
N THR A 494 -5.74 14.00 -21.73
CA THR A 494 -6.81 13.06 -22.14
C THR A 494 -8.16 13.74 -22.28
N LYS A 495 -8.33 14.92 -21.65
CA LYS A 495 -9.59 15.67 -21.67
C LYS A 495 -9.35 17.13 -21.35
N VAL A 496 -10.12 18.01 -22.01
CA VAL A 496 -10.23 19.44 -21.67
C VAL A 496 -11.72 19.76 -21.48
N THR A 497 -12.08 20.55 -20.46
CA THR A 497 -13.47 20.98 -20.25
C THR A 497 -13.54 22.48 -20.05
N PHE A 498 -14.69 23.07 -20.47
CA PHE A 498 -15.07 24.46 -20.25
C PHE A 498 -16.38 24.48 -19.47
N GLY A 499 -16.39 25.04 -18.24
CA GLY A 499 -17.55 25.01 -17.35
C GLY A 499 -18.11 23.59 -17.11
N GLY A 500 -17.22 22.56 -17.08
CA GLY A 500 -17.63 21.16 -16.92
C GLY A 500 -17.91 20.41 -18.22
N VAL A 501 -18.18 21.10 -19.35
CA VAL A 501 -18.50 20.48 -20.65
C VAL A 501 -17.22 20.14 -21.39
N ALA A 502 -17.10 18.90 -21.89
CA ALA A 502 -15.90 18.40 -22.54
C ALA A 502 -15.74 18.98 -23.96
N ALA A 503 -14.55 19.49 -24.27
CA ALA A 503 -14.17 19.83 -25.64
C ALA A 503 -14.17 18.56 -26.52
N THR A 504 -14.81 18.65 -27.67
CA THR A 504 -14.88 17.54 -28.63
C THR A 504 -13.55 17.31 -29.34
N THR A 505 -12.77 18.39 -29.49
CA THR A 505 -11.44 18.38 -30.12
C THR A 505 -10.46 19.20 -29.30
N PHE A 506 -9.26 18.67 -29.12
CA PHE A 506 -8.11 19.38 -28.58
C PHE A 506 -6.83 18.86 -29.20
N LYS A 507 -5.78 19.67 -29.17
CA LYS A 507 -4.44 19.31 -29.67
C LYS A 507 -3.42 19.62 -28.57
N VAL A 508 -2.61 18.62 -28.21
CA VAL A 508 -1.42 18.82 -27.40
C VAL A 508 -0.32 19.34 -28.31
N ASN A 509 0.06 20.60 -28.14
CA ASN A 509 1.10 21.23 -28.97
C ASN A 509 2.50 20.90 -28.42
N THR A 510 2.66 21.03 -27.11
CA THR A 510 3.89 20.74 -26.37
C THR A 510 3.52 20.28 -24.95
N ASP A 511 4.52 19.93 -24.14
CA ASP A 511 4.30 19.65 -22.72
C ASP A 511 3.75 20.84 -21.94
N SER A 512 3.97 22.05 -22.43
CA SER A 512 3.51 23.28 -21.78
C SER A 512 2.31 23.96 -22.45
N GLN A 513 1.75 23.37 -23.54
CA GLN A 513 0.68 24.01 -24.29
C GLN A 513 -0.30 23.00 -24.90
N VAL A 514 -1.61 23.28 -24.71
CA VAL A 514 -2.73 22.58 -25.33
C VAL A 514 -3.67 23.60 -25.95
N THR A 515 -4.17 23.34 -27.16
CA THR A 515 -5.24 24.11 -27.81
C THR A 515 -6.52 23.30 -27.81
N ALA A 516 -7.64 23.87 -27.35
CA ALA A 516 -8.94 23.22 -27.35
C ALA A 516 -10.03 24.20 -27.81
N ASN A 517 -11.02 23.71 -28.54
CA ASN A 517 -12.14 24.53 -28.98
C ASN A 517 -13.27 24.51 -27.94
N VAL A 518 -13.89 25.66 -27.70
CA VAL A 518 -15.06 25.78 -26.82
C VAL A 518 -16.18 24.87 -27.36
N PRO A 519 -16.64 23.86 -26.59
CA PRO A 519 -17.63 22.92 -27.09
C PRO A 519 -19.05 23.49 -27.08
N THR A 520 -19.93 22.91 -27.91
CA THR A 520 -21.38 23.16 -27.83
C THR A 520 -21.89 22.79 -26.45
N GLY A 521 -22.73 23.67 -25.87
CA GLY A 521 -23.25 23.50 -24.52
C GLY A 521 -22.29 23.93 -23.40
N ALA A 522 -21.11 24.45 -23.72
CA ALA A 522 -20.22 25.05 -22.74
C ALA A 522 -20.91 26.19 -21.99
N VAL A 523 -20.65 26.30 -20.70
CA VAL A 523 -21.11 27.42 -19.85
C VAL A 523 -19.89 28.14 -19.29
N THR A 524 -20.08 29.41 -18.91
CA THR A 524 -19.04 30.17 -18.21
C THR A 524 -18.59 29.44 -16.97
N GLY A 525 -17.26 29.23 -16.81
CA GLY A 525 -16.71 28.48 -15.70
C GLY A 525 -15.25 28.09 -15.92
N LYS A 526 -14.73 27.23 -15.04
CA LYS A 526 -13.31 26.80 -15.06
C LYS A 526 -12.98 26.03 -16.35
N VAL A 527 -11.77 26.33 -16.87
CA VAL A 527 -11.11 25.44 -17.80
C VAL A 527 -10.38 24.38 -17.00
N VAL A 528 -10.64 23.10 -17.30
CA VAL A 528 -9.98 21.99 -16.61
C VAL A 528 -9.29 21.10 -17.64
N ILE A 529 -8.02 20.81 -17.40
CA ILE A 529 -7.25 19.79 -18.13
C ILE A 529 -7.16 18.53 -17.28
N LYS A 530 -7.43 17.37 -17.87
CA LYS A 530 -7.16 16.06 -17.31
C LYS A 530 -6.08 15.36 -18.11
N THR A 531 -5.04 14.89 -17.41
CA THR A 531 -3.96 14.06 -17.96
C THR A 531 -3.98 12.67 -17.34
N LYS A 532 -3.08 11.77 -17.76
CA LYS A 532 -2.88 10.48 -17.07
C LYS A 532 -2.42 10.65 -15.60
N GLY A 533 -1.75 11.76 -15.28
CA GLY A 533 -1.22 12.03 -13.95
C GLY A 533 -2.16 12.77 -13.00
N GLY A 534 -3.29 13.25 -13.49
CA GLY A 534 -4.26 14.01 -12.69
C GLY A 534 -4.96 15.12 -13.45
N SER A 535 -5.55 16.06 -12.71
CA SER A 535 -6.27 17.20 -13.31
C SER A 535 -5.74 18.53 -12.76
N ALA A 536 -5.82 19.57 -13.57
CA ALA A 536 -5.58 20.96 -13.18
C ALA A 536 -6.70 21.87 -13.68
N ALA A 537 -7.15 22.78 -12.82
CA ALA A 537 -8.19 23.76 -13.13
C ALA A 537 -7.58 25.17 -13.23
N SER A 538 -8.16 25.99 -14.07
CA SER A 538 -7.81 27.41 -14.19
C SER A 538 -8.14 28.19 -12.90
N LYS A 539 -7.38 29.25 -12.63
CA LYS A 539 -7.65 30.18 -11.52
C LYS A 539 -8.89 31.03 -11.78
N THR A 540 -9.07 31.46 -13.03
CA THR A 540 -10.19 32.30 -13.48
C THR A 540 -11.15 31.47 -14.32
N ASP A 541 -12.36 31.97 -14.51
CA ASP A 541 -13.37 31.35 -15.39
C ASP A 541 -13.16 31.80 -16.83
N PHE A 542 -13.46 30.93 -17.76
CA PHE A 542 -13.63 31.26 -19.18
C PHE A 542 -15.08 31.75 -19.38
N THR A 543 -15.25 32.92 -19.99
CA THR A 543 -16.58 33.46 -20.26
C THR A 543 -17.06 32.98 -21.62
N VAL A 544 -18.15 32.19 -21.65
CA VAL A 544 -18.80 31.81 -22.91
C VAL A 544 -19.68 32.95 -23.35
N THR A 545 -19.45 33.46 -24.58
CA THR A 545 -20.28 34.48 -25.23
C THR A 545 -21.23 33.85 -26.23
N GLN A 546 -22.27 34.61 -26.61
CA GLN A 546 -23.19 34.19 -27.66
C GLN A 546 -22.54 34.28 -29.05
#